data_e359ba4c139696f383b61e768b6c3968
#
_entry.id   e359ba4c139696f383b61e768b6c3968
#
_cell.length_a   1.000
_cell.length_b   1.000
_cell.length_c   1.000
_cell.angle_alpha   90.00
_cell.angle_beta   90.00
_cell.angle_gamma   90.00
#
_symmetry.space_group_name_H-M   'P 1'
#
loop_
_entity.id
_entity.type
_entity.pdbx_description
1 polymer ?
#
loop_
_entity_poly.entity_id
_entity_poly.type
_entity_poly.pdbx_seq_one_letter_code
_entity_poly.pdbx_strand_id
1 'polypeptide(L)'
;EIAQCLVGSEMCIRDREHEDEIADSVEVIKGLIDYASKFEREPISVSKLVIGMKCGGSDGLSGITANPLVGRFSDLLISKGGTTILTEVPEMFGAETILMNRCANEKLFHQTVDLINDFKNYFKSHNQTIYENPSPGNKKGGISTLEDKSLGCTQKSGSALVKGVLQYGDTVKTPGLNLLSAPGNDLVAATALAAAGAHIVLFTTGRGTPFASPVPTMKIATNSRLAGKKSNWIDFNAGVLVEDKTMEEETKALFDLVVETASGKQVCSEAAGFHDMAIFKQGVTCLLYT
;
A
#
# COMPACT_ATOMS: atom_id res chain seq x y z
N GLU A 1 15.57 -10.14 -2.07
CA GLU A 1 16.79 -10.38 -2.89
C GLU A 1 16.69 -9.73 -4.27
N ILE A 2 15.57 -9.84 -5.00
CA ILE A 2 15.40 -9.20 -6.34
C ILE A 2 15.49 -7.67 -6.24
N ALA A 3 14.87 -7.04 -5.25
CA ALA A 3 14.96 -5.58 -5.04
C ALA A 3 16.39 -5.13 -4.68
N GLN A 4 17.11 -5.93 -3.91
CA GLN A 4 18.52 -5.67 -3.58
C GLN A 4 19.44 -5.79 -4.81
N CYS A 5 19.15 -6.75 -5.70
CA CYS A 5 19.86 -6.90 -6.97
C CYS A 5 19.63 -5.71 -7.91
N LEU A 6 18.40 -5.14 -7.96
CA LEU A 6 18.08 -3.99 -8.81
C LEU A 6 18.83 -2.73 -8.35
N VAL A 7 18.85 -2.44 -7.05
CA VAL A 7 19.59 -1.30 -6.48
C VAL A 7 21.10 -1.43 -6.68
N GLY A 8 21.65 -2.63 -6.48
CA GLY A 8 23.05 -2.91 -6.76
C GLY A 8 23.41 -2.85 -8.25
N SER A 9 22.49 -3.23 -9.14
CA SER A 9 22.68 -3.19 -10.59
C SER A 9 22.75 -1.76 -11.15
N GLU A 10 21.94 -0.84 -10.62
CA GLU A 10 21.96 0.57 -11.07
C GLU A 10 23.27 1.26 -10.71
N MET A 11 23.83 1.03 -9.54
CA MET A 11 25.17 1.50 -9.18
C MET A 11 26.25 0.87 -10.05
N CYS A 12 26.18 -0.44 -10.30
CA CYS A 12 27.15 -1.13 -11.15
C CYS A 12 27.12 -0.65 -12.62
N ILE A 13 25.97 -0.24 -13.14
CA ILE A 13 25.84 0.29 -14.51
C ILE A 13 26.45 1.69 -14.60
N ARG A 14 26.19 2.54 -13.62
CA ARG A 14 26.70 3.94 -13.61
C ARG A 14 28.23 4.04 -13.45
N ASP A 15 28.84 3.09 -12.75
CA ASP A 15 30.28 3.07 -12.48
C ASP A 15 31.08 2.31 -13.56
N ARG A 16 30.43 1.75 -14.60
CA ARG A 16 31.10 1.09 -15.71
C ARG A 16 31.67 2.12 -16.70
N GLU A 17 32.92 1.91 -17.11
CA GLU A 17 33.61 2.73 -18.12
C GLU A 17 33.13 2.45 -19.55
N HIS A 18 32.01 1.74 -19.76
CA HIS A 18 31.44 1.42 -21.05
C HIS A 18 30.52 2.54 -21.56
N GLU A 19 30.66 2.91 -22.81
CA GLU A 19 29.86 3.97 -23.46
C GLU A 19 28.40 3.55 -23.77
N ASP A 20 28.06 2.24 -23.75
CA ASP A 20 26.74 1.73 -24.08
C ASP A 20 25.98 1.21 -22.81
N GLU A 21 25.45 2.17 -22.05
CA GLU A 21 24.64 1.89 -20.84
C GLU A 21 23.39 1.06 -21.14
N ILE A 22 22.85 1.13 -22.36
CA ILE A 22 21.65 0.38 -22.77
C ILE A 22 22.00 -1.10 -22.95
N ALA A 23 23.09 -1.40 -23.66
CA ALA A 23 23.54 -2.78 -23.85
C ALA A 23 23.87 -3.45 -22.51
N ASP A 24 24.59 -2.76 -21.62
CA ASP A 24 24.92 -3.25 -20.28
C ASP A 24 23.67 -3.48 -19.43
N SER A 25 22.69 -2.58 -19.50
CA SER A 25 21.40 -2.74 -18.81
C SER A 25 20.63 -3.95 -19.31
N VAL A 26 20.61 -4.18 -20.62
CA VAL A 26 19.95 -5.35 -21.23
C VAL A 26 20.59 -6.65 -20.77
N GLU A 27 21.91 -6.73 -20.66
CA GLU A 27 22.60 -7.94 -20.17
C GLU A 27 22.27 -8.23 -18.68
N VAL A 28 22.22 -7.19 -17.84
CA VAL A 28 21.80 -7.34 -16.45
C VAL A 28 20.34 -7.84 -16.37
N ILE A 29 19.42 -7.25 -17.15
CA ILE A 29 18.02 -7.67 -17.20
C ILE A 29 17.86 -9.12 -17.67
N LYS A 30 18.62 -9.54 -18.71
CA LYS A 30 18.64 -10.95 -19.14
C LYS A 30 19.06 -11.89 -18.01
N GLY A 31 20.10 -11.54 -17.27
CA GLY A 31 20.54 -12.32 -16.10
C GLY A 31 19.45 -12.44 -15.02
N LEU A 32 18.70 -11.35 -14.77
CA LEU A 32 17.56 -11.36 -13.84
C LEU A 32 16.40 -12.21 -14.36
N ILE A 33 16.10 -12.16 -15.66
CA ILE A 33 15.08 -13.02 -16.30
C ILE A 33 15.46 -14.49 -16.18
N ASP A 34 16.72 -14.84 -16.49
CA ASP A 34 17.23 -16.22 -16.37
C ASP A 34 17.18 -16.71 -14.93
N TYR A 35 17.46 -15.83 -13.97
CA TYR A 35 17.31 -16.15 -12.54
C TYR A 35 15.85 -16.40 -12.18
N ALA A 36 14.96 -15.48 -12.55
CA ALA A 36 13.54 -15.59 -12.25
C ALA A 36 12.86 -16.80 -12.91
N SER A 37 13.30 -17.20 -14.12
CA SER A 37 12.75 -18.34 -14.87
C SER A 37 12.96 -19.70 -14.18
N LYS A 38 13.87 -19.78 -13.20
CA LYS A 38 14.17 -21.01 -12.43
C LYS A 38 13.17 -21.26 -11.30
N PHE A 39 12.33 -20.28 -10.99
CA PHE A 39 11.35 -20.41 -9.92
C PHE A 39 10.02 -20.91 -10.49
N GLU A 40 9.53 -21.99 -9.92
CA GLU A 40 8.21 -22.54 -10.23
C GLU A 40 7.23 -22.19 -9.10
N ARG A 41 5.96 -22.04 -9.44
CA ARG A 41 4.90 -21.85 -8.45
C ARG A 41 4.62 -23.15 -7.73
N GLU A 42 4.63 -23.10 -6.40
CA GLU A 42 4.31 -24.23 -5.53
C GLU A 42 3.21 -23.85 -4.52
N PRO A 43 2.41 -24.80 -4.03
CA PRO A 43 1.45 -24.55 -2.98
C PRO A 43 2.13 -24.11 -1.69
N ILE A 44 1.78 -22.91 -1.23
CA ILE A 44 2.27 -22.38 0.06
C ILE A 44 1.09 -22.01 0.98
N SER A 45 1.35 -22.03 2.29
CA SER A 45 0.35 -21.56 3.25
C SER A 45 0.06 -20.08 3.08
N VAL A 46 -1.20 -19.69 3.21
CA VAL A 46 -1.64 -18.29 3.21
C VAL A 46 -0.96 -17.47 4.33
N SER A 47 -0.43 -18.13 5.36
CA SER A 47 0.38 -17.48 6.41
C SER A 47 1.68 -16.84 5.90
N LYS A 48 2.11 -17.17 4.67
CA LYS A 48 3.27 -16.55 4.02
C LYS A 48 2.91 -15.29 3.24
N LEU A 49 1.62 -14.99 3.06
CA LEU A 49 1.21 -13.78 2.35
C LEU A 49 1.53 -12.53 3.15
N VAL A 50 2.09 -11.56 2.44
CA VAL A 50 2.34 -10.20 2.91
C VAL A 50 1.55 -9.25 2.03
N ILE A 51 0.63 -8.50 2.61
CA ILE A 51 -0.28 -7.62 1.89
C ILE A 51 -0.04 -6.17 2.32
N GLY A 52 0.29 -5.33 1.35
CA GLY A 52 0.38 -3.88 1.52
C GLY A 52 -1.00 -3.22 1.42
N MET A 53 -1.25 -2.21 2.24
CA MET A 53 -2.53 -1.50 2.28
C MET A 53 -2.32 -0.01 2.15
N LYS A 54 -2.99 0.61 1.19
CA LYS A 54 -2.97 2.05 0.96
C LYS A 54 -4.26 2.56 0.34
N CYS A 55 -4.39 3.87 0.20
CA CYS A 55 -5.51 4.49 -0.50
C CYS A 55 -5.03 5.62 -1.43
N GLY A 56 -5.86 5.96 -2.42
CA GLY A 56 -5.63 7.11 -3.29
C GLY A 56 -6.93 7.59 -3.91
N GLY A 57 -7.14 8.92 -3.97
CA GLY A 57 -8.39 9.48 -4.46
C GLY A 57 -9.61 9.13 -3.60
N SER A 58 -9.46 9.15 -2.27
CA SER A 58 -10.52 8.84 -1.31
C SER A 58 -11.72 9.79 -1.41
N ASP A 59 -12.90 9.25 -1.12
CA ASP A 59 -14.20 9.95 -1.07
C ASP A 59 -14.92 9.67 0.27
N GLY A 60 -16.11 10.25 0.47
CA GLY A 60 -16.92 10.07 1.67
C GLY A 60 -17.32 8.62 1.96
N LEU A 61 -17.33 7.74 0.96
CA LEU A 61 -17.62 6.31 1.16
C LEU A 61 -16.39 5.49 1.53
N SER A 62 -15.18 6.03 1.42
CA SER A 62 -13.94 5.31 1.71
C SER A 62 -13.91 4.74 3.13
N GLY A 63 -14.31 5.53 4.13
CA GLY A 63 -14.38 5.12 5.53
C GLY A 63 -15.60 4.28 5.89
N ILE A 64 -16.53 4.07 4.96
CA ILE A 64 -17.79 3.32 5.17
C ILE A 64 -17.74 1.95 4.48
N THR A 65 -17.08 1.87 3.32
CA THR A 65 -17.07 0.67 2.46
C THR A 65 -15.67 0.05 2.36
N ALA A 66 -14.82 0.54 1.46
CA ALA A 66 -13.57 -0.12 1.09
C ALA A 66 -12.54 -0.19 2.24
N ASN A 67 -12.36 0.87 3.03
CA ASN A 67 -11.36 0.86 4.10
C ASN A 67 -11.75 -0.10 5.26
N PRO A 68 -12.98 -0.11 5.78
CA PRO A 68 -13.41 -1.12 6.73
C PRO A 68 -13.33 -2.54 6.18
N LEU A 69 -13.66 -2.74 4.90
CA LEU A 69 -13.56 -4.04 4.25
C LEU A 69 -12.11 -4.55 4.22
N VAL A 70 -11.16 -3.69 3.82
CA VAL A 70 -9.73 -4.01 3.87
C VAL A 70 -9.29 -4.30 5.32
N GLY A 71 -9.84 -3.59 6.31
CA GLY A 71 -9.59 -3.86 7.72
C GLY A 71 -10.07 -5.25 8.15
N ARG A 72 -11.28 -5.65 7.76
CA ARG A 72 -11.79 -7.02 8.01
C ARG A 72 -10.96 -8.08 7.30
N PHE A 73 -10.58 -7.81 6.07
CA PHE A 73 -9.63 -8.66 5.34
C PHE A 73 -8.29 -8.79 6.09
N SER A 74 -7.73 -7.67 6.57
CA SER A 74 -6.48 -7.67 7.35
C SER A 74 -6.59 -8.56 8.59
N ASP A 75 -7.66 -8.41 9.37
CA ASP A 75 -7.92 -9.23 10.56
C ASP A 75 -8.03 -10.71 10.20
N LEU A 76 -8.74 -11.04 9.11
CA LEU A 76 -8.89 -12.42 8.63
C LEU A 76 -7.54 -13.02 8.19
N LEU A 77 -6.73 -12.28 7.42
CA LEU A 77 -5.42 -12.75 6.98
C LEU A 77 -4.49 -12.97 8.18
N ILE A 78 -4.45 -12.04 9.13
CA ILE A 78 -3.64 -12.14 10.35
C ILE A 78 -4.09 -13.32 11.21
N SER A 79 -5.39 -13.59 11.31
CA SER A 79 -5.90 -14.77 12.04
C SER A 79 -5.42 -16.10 11.45
N LYS A 80 -5.06 -16.10 10.15
CA LYS A 80 -4.47 -17.24 9.44
C LYS A 80 -2.93 -17.22 9.45
N GLY A 81 -2.32 -16.31 10.21
CA GLY A 81 -0.88 -16.18 10.36
C GLY A 81 -0.18 -15.31 9.32
N GLY A 82 -0.92 -14.69 8.40
CA GLY A 82 -0.36 -13.81 7.39
C GLY A 82 0.04 -12.42 7.93
N THR A 83 0.49 -11.56 7.05
CA THR A 83 1.06 -10.25 7.40
C THR A 83 0.40 -9.14 6.59
N THR A 84 0.13 -8.02 7.23
CA THR A 84 -0.32 -6.80 6.57
C THR A 84 0.57 -5.62 6.93
N ILE A 85 0.74 -4.70 5.98
CA ILE A 85 1.55 -3.49 6.13
C ILE A 85 0.66 -2.28 5.82
N LEU A 86 0.44 -1.43 6.82
CA LEU A 86 -0.20 -0.12 6.63
C LEU A 86 0.88 0.94 6.46
N THR A 87 0.74 1.78 5.46
CA THR A 87 1.66 2.90 5.18
C THR A 87 0.91 4.23 5.04
N GLU A 88 1.56 5.23 4.45
CA GLU A 88 1.02 6.59 4.31
C GLU A 88 0.89 7.29 5.67
N VAL A 89 2.02 7.49 6.37
CA VAL A 89 2.04 8.07 7.72
C VAL A 89 1.24 9.39 7.83
N PRO A 90 1.29 10.32 6.85
CA PRO A 90 0.45 11.53 6.89
C PRO A 90 -1.06 11.25 6.92
N GLU A 91 -1.51 10.09 6.46
CA GLU A 91 -2.91 9.66 6.52
C GLU A 91 -3.33 9.15 7.91
N MET A 92 -2.39 9.05 8.86
CA MET A 92 -2.64 8.64 10.24
C MET A 92 -2.79 9.83 11.19
N PHE A 93 -2.41 11.04 10.75
CA PHE A 93 -2.43 12.25 11.61
C PHE A 93 -3.86 12.59 12.06
N GLY A 94 -4.06 12.72 13.37
CA GLY A 94 -5.36 12.95 14.00
C GLY A 94 -6.11 11.66 14.39
N ALA A 95 -5.66 10.48 13.91
CA ALA A 95 -6.19 9.17 14.29
C ALA A 95 -5.11 8.23 14.86
N GLU A 96 -3.91 8.73 15.09
CA GLU A 96 -2.74 7.95 15.51
C GLU A 96 -2.95 7.19 16.82
N THR A 97 -3.76 7.70 17.73
CA THR A 97 -4.07 7.06 19.02
C THR A 97 -4.73 5.69 18.85
N ILE A 98 -5.47 5.48 17.76
CA ILE A 98 -6.09 4.18 17.45
C ILE A 98 -5.00 3.11 17.23
N LEU A 99 -3.91 3.45 16.56
CA LEU A 99 -2.78 2.56 16.32
C LEU A 99 -1.92 2.40 17.57
N MET A 100 -1.62 3.50 18.27
CA MET A 100 -0.84 3.51 19.50
C MET A 100 -1.44 2.62 20.58
N ASN A 101 -2.77 2.70 20.77
CA ASN A 101 -3.49 1.91 21.77
C ASN A 101 -3.53 0.41 21.44
N ARG A 102 -3.16 0.01 20.23
CA ARG A 102 -3.10 -1.39 19.77
C ARG A 102 -1.68 -1.91 19.61
N CYS A 103 -0.67 -1.20 20.09
CA CYS A 103 0.70 -1.70 20.07
C CYS A 103 0.85 -2.90 21.01
N ALA A 104 1.50 -3.97 20.54
CA ALA A 104 1.64 -5.22 21.30
C ALA A 104 2.49 -5.08 22.56
N ASN A 105 3.32 -4.04 22.68
CA ASN A 105 4.14 -3.72 23.84
C ASN A 105 4.56 -2.24 23.84
N GLU A 106 5.14 -1.80 24.97
CA GLU A 106 5.59 -0.43 25.18
C GLU A 106 6.65 0.03 24.15
N LYS A 107 7.56 -0.83 23.76
CA LYS A 107 8.57 -0.51 22.73
C LYS A 107 7.90 -0.13 21.41
N LEU A 108 6.93 -0.90 20.96
CA LEU A 108 6.19 -0.62 19.72
C LEU A 108 5.33 0.63 19.85
N PHE A 109 4.79 0.90 21.04
CA PHE A 109 4.08 2.15 21.31
C PHE A 109 5.02 3.36 21.05
N HIS A 110 6.21 3.37 21.66
CA HIS A 110 7.18 4.44 21.45
C HIS A 110 7.64 4.54 20.00
N GLN A 111 7.91 3.42 19.33
CA GLN A 111 8.26 3.40 17.90
C GLN A 111 7.13 3.97 17.03
N THR A 112 5.86 3.74 17.38
CA THR A 112 4.71 4.32 16.66
C THR A 112 4.59 5.81 16.90
N VAL A 113 4.84 6.27 18.13
CA VAL A 113 4.92 7.71 18.47
C VAL A 113 6.02 8.39 17.65
N ASP A 114 7.21 7.78 17.60
CA ASP A 114 8.35 8.30 16.86
C ASP A 114 8.04 8.35 15.36
N LEU A 115 7.50 7.28 14.78
CA LEU A 115 7.06 7.21 13.38
C LEU A 115 6.18 8.41 12.98
N ILE A 116 5.19 8.71 13.81
CA ILE A 116 4.26 9.83 13.56
C ILE A 116 4.95 11.18 13.72
N ASN A 117 5.72 11.35 14.80
CA ASN A 117 6.37 12.62 15.11
C ASN A 117 7.50 12.93 14.14
N ASP A 118 8.27 11.96 13.72
CA ASP A 118 9.34 12.12 12.72
C ASP A 118 8.76 12.62 11.40
N PHE A 119 7.63 12.08 10.96
CA PHE A 119 6.97 12.56 9.76
C PHE A 119 6.38 13.97 9.92
N LYS A 120 5.79 14.30 11.09
CA LYS A 120 5.36 15.67 11.41
C LYS A 120 6.55 16.65 11.42
N ASN A 121 7.69 16.24 11.96
CA ASN A 121 8.92 17.04 11.97
C ASN A 121 9.51 17.19 10.57
N TYR A 122 9.45 16.15 9.75
CA TYR A 122 9.83 16.22 8.34
C TYR A 122 9.02 17.30 7.58
N PHE A 123 7.69 17.35 7.73
CA PHE A 123 6.87 18.41 7.15
C PHE A 123 7.30 19.81 7.63
N LYS A 124 7.46 19.97 8.94
CA LYS A 124 7.88 21.25 9.54
C LYS A 124 9.26 21.71 9.05
N SER A 125 10.23 20.79 8.92
CA SER A 125 11.58 21.12 8.45
C SER A 125 11.62 21.60 6.99
N HIS A 126 10.58 21.27 6.21
CA HIS A 126 10.40 21.72 4.82
C HIS A 126 9.36 22.85 4.70
N ASN A 127 8.99 23.52 5.80
CA ASN A 127 7.98 24.58 5.85
C ASN A 127 6.63 24.16 5.26
N GLN A 128 6.25 22.88 5.43
CA GLN A 128 4.97 22.34 4.97
C GLN A 128 4.00 22.22 6.15
N THR A 129 2.73 22.46 5.86
CA THR A 129 1.65 22.35 6.86
C THR A 129 1.29 20.88 7.07
N ILE A 130 1.22 20.44 8.33
CA ILE A 130 0.92 19.03 8.67
C ILE A 130 -0.56 18.66 8.60
N TYR A 131 -1.45 19.63 8.50
CA TYR A 131 -2.93 19.47 8.55
C TYR A 131 -3.64 19.88 7.24
N GLU A 132 -2.96 19.92 6.10
CA GLU A 132 -3.58 20.22 4.80
C GLU A 132 -4.35 19.06 4.17
N ASN A 133 -4.25 17.86 4.71
CA ASN A 133 -5.11 16.74 4.33
C ASN A 133 -6.52 16.96 4.96
N PRO A 134 -7.64 16.72 4.29
CA PRO A 134 -7.82 16.14 2.97
C PRO A 134 -7.55 17.09 1.81
N SER A 135 -7.18 16.52 0.66
CA SER A 135 -6.94 17.24 -0.59
C SER A 135 -8.20 17.92 -1.11
N PRO A 136 -8.10 18.96 -2.00
CA PRO A 136 -9.27 19.52 -2.67
C PRO A 136 -10.13 18.45 -3.36
N GLY A 137 -9.49 17.44 -3.94
CA GLY A 137 -10.18 16.30 -4.54
C GLY A 137 -10.93 15.43 -3.53
N ASN A 138 -10.36 15.19 -2.35
CA ASN A 138 -11.03 14.46 -1.28
C ASN A 138 -12.20 15.28 -0.69
N LYS A 139 -12.02 16.59 -0.50
CA LYS A 139 -13.11 17.51 -0.06
C LYS A 139 -14.27 17.50 -1.05
N LYS A 140 -13.99 17.57 -2.34
CA LYS A 140 -15.02 17.45 -3.40
C LYS A 140 -15.68 16.06 -3.39
N GLY A 141 -14.97 15.03 -2.92
CA GLY A 141 -15.48 13.67 -2.74
C GLY A 141 -16.30 13.47 -1.47
N GLY A 142 -16.44 14.50 -0.59
CA GLY A 142 -17.26 14.46 0.61
C GLY A 142 -16.50 14.24 1.94
N ILE A 143 -15.16 14.28 1.93
CA ILE A 143 -14.35 14.23 3.16
C ILE A 143 -14.12 15.67 3.66
N SER A 144 -14.43 15.95 4.93
CA SER A 144 -14.50 17.32 5.44
C SER A 144 -13.28 17.74 6.25
N THR A 145 -12.74 16.88 7.10
CA THR A 145 -11.66 17.22 8.05
C THR A 145 -10.48 16.27 7.94
N LEU A 146 -9.35 16.64 8.56
CA LEU A 146 -8.17 15.79 8.71
C LEU A 146 -8.53 14.50 9.44
N GLU A 147 -9.26 14.63 10.55
CA GLU A 147 -9.67 13.50 11.39
C GLU A 147 -10.59 12.55 10.64
N ASP A 148 -11.55 13.07 9.88
CA ASP A 148 -12.47 12.28 9.04
C ASP A 148 -11.67 11.43 8.02
N LYS A 149 -10.71 12.06 7.34
CA LYS A 149 -9.81 11.37 6.42
C LYS A 149 -8.99 10.30 7.13
N SER A 150 -8.36 10.63 8.26
CA SER A 150 -7.43 9.75 8.97
C SER A 150 -8.14 8.62 9.70
N LEU A 151 -9.31 8.88 10.29
CA LEU A 151 -10.17 7.83 10.86
C LEU A 151 -10.58 6.82 9.78
N GLY A 152 -10.96 7.30 8.59
CA GLY A 152 -11.26 6.44 7.46
C GLY A 152 -10.04 5.63 7.01
N CYS A 153 -8.86 6.25 6.91
CA CYS A 153 -7.65 5.58 6.42
C CYS A 153 -7.11 4.52 7.39
N THR A 154 -7.12 4.80 8.70
CA THR A 154 -6.63 3.86 9.72
C THR A 154 -7.49 2.60 9.84
N GLN A 155 -8.75 2.64 9.41
CA GLN A 155 -9.64 1.47 9.40
C GLN A 155 -9.10 0.30 8.56
N LYS A 156 -8.26 0.57 7.53
CA LYS A 156 -7.59 -0.48 6.74
C LYS A 156 -6.75 -1.43 7.61
N SER A 157 -6.30 -0.97 8.78
CA SER A 157 -5.54 -1.80 9.72
C SER A 157 -6.39 -2.80 10.53
N GLY A 158 -7.70 -2.81 10.37
CA GLY A 158 -8.60 -3.67 11.15
C GLY A 158 -8.50 -3.43 12.65
N SER A 159 -8.59 -4.51 13.42
CA SER A 159 -8.54 -4.51 14.89
C SER A 159 -7.28 -5.19 15.47
N ALA A 160 -6.43 -5.77 14.63
CA ALA A 160 -5.24 -6.50 15.04
C ALA A 160 -4.23 -5.62 15.79
N LEU A 161 -3.43 -6.25 16.67
CA LEU A 161 -2.33 -5.57 17.36
C LEU A 161 -1.22 -5.18 16.38
N VAL A 162 -0.67 -3.98 16.53
CA VAL A 162 0.56 -3.56 15.85
C VAL A 162 1.73 -4.37 16.39
N LYS A 163 2.39 -5.14 15.52
CA LYS A 163 3.50 -6.03 15.87
C LYS A 163 4.83 -5.61 15.29
N GLY A 164 4.87 -4.62 14.43
CA GLY A 164 6.10 -4.07 13.86
C GLY A 164 5.93 -2.63 13.41
N VAL A 165 7.03 -1.88 13.48
CA VAL A 165 7.17 -0.54 12.92
C VAL A 165 8.42 -0.55 12.06
N LEU A 166 8.26 -0.23 10.78
CA LEU A 166 9.30 -0.29 9.75
C LEU A 166 9.68 1.13 9.33
N GLN A 167 10.96 1.37 9.19
CA GLN A 167 11.47 2.57 8.53
C GLN A 167 11.37 2.42 7.00
N TYR A 168 11.49 3.52 6.27
CA TYR A 168 11.51 3.49 4.82
C TYR A 168 12.69 2.64 4.31
N GLY A 169 12.40 1.64 3.48
CA GLY A 169 13.39 0.70 2.97
C GLY A 169 13.57 -0.57 3.82
N ASP A 170 12.97 -0.64 5.01
CA ASP A 170 12.99 -1.87 5.81
C ASP A 170 12.13 -2.97 5.18
N THR A 171 12.59 -4.22 5.32
CA THR A 171 11.81 -5.41 4.95
C THR A 171 11.05 -5.95 6.17
N VAL A 172 9.79 -6.32 5.97
CA VAL A 172 8.95 -6.91 7.02
C VAL A 172 9.51 -8.27 7.48
N LYS A 173 9.58 -8.45 8.82
CA LYS A 173 10.11 -9.69 9.45
C LYS A 173 9.12 -10.31 10.43
N THR A 174 8.17 -9.54 10.92
CA THR A 174 7.24 -9.96 11.97
C THR A 174 5.86 -10.21 11.37
N PRO A 175 5.30 -11.43 11.48
CA PRO A 175 3.93 -11.69 11.07
C PRO A 175 2.91 -10.85 11.86
N GLY A 176 1.81 -10.46 11.19
CA GLY A 176 0.77 -9.63 11.75
C GLY A 176 0.74 -8.21 11.17
N LEU A 177 0.12 -7.27 11.86
CA LEU A 177 0.04 -5.87 11.42
C LEU A 177 1.36 -5.14 11.65
N ASN A 178 1.92 -4.56 10.59
CA ASN A 178 3.09 -3.70 10.63
C ASN A 178 2.75 -2.30 10.10
N LEU A 179 3.38 -1.27 10.65
CA LEU A 179 3.32 0.11 10.16
C LEU A 179 4.62 0.41 9.40
N LEU A 180 4.52 1.09 8.27
CA LEU A 180 5.68 1.44 7.42
C LEU A 180 5.76 2.95 7.23
N SER A 181 6.94 3.51 7.48
CA SER A 181 7.25 4.91 7.20
C SER A 181 7.30 5.16 5.69
N ALA A 182 6.27 5.83 5.15
CA ALA A 182 6.26 6.34 3.78
C ALA A 182 5.27 7.51 3.66
N PRO A 183 5.45 8.40 2.66
CA PRO A 183 4.56 9.55 2.45
C PRO A 183 3.20 9.14 1.88
N GLY A 184 2.25 10.09 1.83
CA GLY A 184 0.93 9.91 1.22
C GLY A 184 0.92 9.98 -0.32
N ASN A 185 2.06 9.87 -0.98
CA ASN A 185 2.17 9.84 -2.44
C ASN A 185 1.95 8.43 -2.98
N ASP A 186 1.05 8.27 -3.96
CA ASP A 186 0.61 6.96 -4.46
C ASP A 186 1.77 6.08 -4.98
N LEU A 187 2.65 6.64 -5.82
CA LEU A 187 3.79 5.92 -6.38
C LEU A 187 4.81 5.52 -5.31
N VAL A 188 5.21 6.49 -4.48
CA VAL A 188 6.24 6.28 -3.45
C VAL A 188 5.75 5.31 -2.38
N ALA A 189 4.52 5.47 -1.90
CA ALA A 189 3.94 4.59 -0.88
C ALA A 189 3.79 3.15 -1.36
N ALA A 190 3.30 2.95 -2.60
CA ALA A 190 3.15 1.60 -3.15
C ALA A 190 4.50 0.95 -3.46
N THR A 191 5.49 1.72 -3.93
CA THR A 191 6.88 1.25 -4.09
C THR A 191 7.48 0.85 -2.75
N ALA A 192 7.27 1.65 -1.69
CA ALA A 192 7.75 1.33 -0.35
C ALA A 192 7.13 0.03 0.20
N LEU A 193 5.84 -0.20 -0.04
CA LEU A 193 5.18 -1.46 0.32
C LEU A 193 5.79 -2.66 -0.40
N ALA A 194 6.02 -2.55 -1.71
CA ALA A 194 6.66 -3.59 -2.51
C ALA A 194 8.09 -3.88 -2.00
N ALA A 195 8.90 -2.83 -1.75
CA ALA A 195 10.25 -2.95 -1.20
C ALA A 195 10.26 -3.55 0.21
N ALA A 196 9.23 -3.28 1.03
CA ALA A 196 9.07 -3.89 2.35
C ALA A 196 8.67 -5.38 2.31
N GLY A 197 8.41 -5.94 1.12
CA GLY A 197 8.11 -7.35 0.90
C GLY A 197 6.63 -7.66 0.70
N ALA A 198 5.79 -6.67 0.43
CA ALA A 198 4.39 -6.92 0.07
C ALA A 198 4.32 -7.69 -1.26
N HIS A 199 3.56 -8.79 -1.29
CA HIS A 199 3.32 -9.57 -2.49
C HIS A 199 2.20 -8.97 -3.36
N ILE A 200 1.24 -8.31 -2.73
CA ILE A 200 0.10 -7.64 -3.36
C ILE A 200 -0.17 -6.35 -2.58
N VAL A 201 -0.54 -5.29 -3.28
CA VAL A 201 -1.00 -4.04 -2.68
C VAL A 201 -2.52 -3.90 -2.86
N LEU A 202 -3.25 -3.77 -1.77
CA LEU A 202 -4.66 -3.38 -1.78
C LEU A 202 -4.76 -1.86 -1.81
N PHE A 203 -5.34 -1.33 -2.87
CA PHE A 203 -5.44 0.09 -3.14
C PHE A 203 -6.92 0.52 -3.14
N THR A 204 -7.39 1.14 -2.06
CA THR A 204 -8.75 1.65 -1.99
C THR A 204 -8.88 3.00 -2.68
N THR A 205 -9.94 3.21 -3.47
CA THR A 205 -10.14 4.44 -4.23
C THR A 205 -11.61 4.78 -4.47
N GLY A 206 -11.97 6.04 -4.32
CA GLY A 206 -13.29 6.58 -4.66
C GLY A 206 -13.37 7.20 -6.06
N ARG A 207 -12.21 7.52 -6.66
CA ARG A 207 -12.10 8.21 -7.95
C ARG A 207 -11.47 7.38 -9.06
N GLY A 208 -10.70 6.36 -8.69
CA GLY A 208 -9.98 5.48 -9.61
C GLY A 208 -8.67 6.09 -10.12
N THR A 209 -7.74 5.20 -10.45
CA THR A 209 -6.47 5.52 -11.11
C THR A 209 -6.01 4.31 -11.90
N PRO A 210 -5.39 4.48 -13.08
CA PRO A 210 -4.76 3.37 -13.81
C PRO A 210 -3.44 2.93 -13.18
N PHE A 211 -2.83 3.73 -12.31
CA PHE A 211 -1.55 3.47 -11.65
C PHE A 211 -1.45 2.04 -11.08
N ALA A 212 -0.30 1.42 -11.17
CA ALA A 212 0.09 0.20 -10.46
C ALA A 212 1.54 0.28 -10.00
N SER A 213 1.85 -0.42 -8.91
CA SER A 213 3.20 -0.59 -8.37
C SER A 213 3.90 -1.79 -9.02
N PRO A 214 5.20 -2.05 -8.70
CA PRO A 214 5.92 -3.21 -9.20
C PRO A 214 5.33 -4.58 -8.83
N VAL A 215 4.43 -4.63 -7.86
CA VAL A 215 3.67 -5.84 -7.49
C VAL A 215 2.19 -5.69 -7.85
N PRO A 216 1.43 -6.79 -7.98
CA PRO A 216 -0.01 -6.72 -8.24
C PRO A 216 -0.69 -5.68 -7.36
N THR A 217 -1.33 -4.68 -7.97
CA THR A 217 -1.98 -3.57 -7.28
C THR A 217 -3.47 -3.64 -7.49
N MET A 218 -4.15 -4.33 -6.58
CA MET A 218 -5.59 -4.58 -6.62
C MET A 218 -6.37 -3.33 -6.24
N LYS A 219 -7.14 -2.79 -7.17
CA LYS A 219 -7.97 -1.58 -6.97
C LYS A 219 -9.33 -1.96 -6.40
N ILE A 220 -9.66 -1.40 -5.24
CA ILE A 220 -10.93 -1.60 -4.54
C ILE A 220 -11.73 -0.30 -4.60
N ALA A 221 -12.81 -0.28 -5.38
CA ALA A 221 -13.68 0.87 -5.46
C ALA A 221 -14.53 1.03 -4.20
N THR A 222 -14.66 2.26 -3.72
CA THR A 222 -15.53 2.62 -2.59
C THR A 222 -17.01 2.67 -2.96
N ASN A 223 -17.31 2.77 -4.25
CA ASN A 223 -18.67 2.96 -4.77
C ASN A 223 -18.88 2.23 -6.10
N SER A 224 -20.11 1.71 -6.31
CA SER A 224 -20.47 0.92 -7.48
C SER A 224 -20.48 1.74 -8.78
N ARG A 225 -20.68 3.07 -8.70
CA ARG A 225 -20.59 3.96 -9.85
C ARG A 225 -19.18 3.95 -10.47
N LEU A 226 -18.14 4.02 -9.63
CA LEU A 226 -16.75 3.93 -10.09
C LEU A 226 -16.47 2.56 -10.69
N ALA A 227 -16.85 1.49 -9.99
CA ALA A 227 -16.62 0.11 -10.44
C ALA A 227 -17.26 -0.14 -11.81
N GLY A 228 -18.49 0.29 -12.02
CA GLY A 228 -19.20 0.16 -13.31
C GLY A 228 -18.61 1.02 -14.42
N LYS A 229 -18.18 2.26 -14.09
CA LYS A 229 -17.64 3.20 -15.09
C LYS A 229 -16.21 2.86 -15.52
N LYS A 230 -15.41 2.23 -14.63
CA LYS A 230 -13.98 1.96 -14.79
C LYS A 230 -13.66 0.50 -14.53
N SER A 231 -14.47 -0.40 -15.10
CA SER A 231 -14.31 -1.86 -14.94
C SER A 231 -12.95 -2.38 -15.39
N ASN A 232 -12.25 -1.66 -16.26
CA ASN A 232 -10.90 -1.98 -16.71
C ASN A 232 -9.79 -1.50 -15.74
N TRP A 233 -10.14 -0.78 -14.66
CA TRP A 233 -9.19 -0.32 -13.64
C TRP A 233 -9.47 -0.93 -12.27
N ILE A 234 -10.73 -1.32 -12.02
CA ILE A 234 -11.22 -1.74 -10.71
C ILE A 234 -11.36 -3.26 -10.67
N ASP A 235 -10.72 -3.87 -9.68
CA ASP A 235 -10.70 -5.31 -9.46
C ASP A 235 -11.82 -5.77 -8.50
N PHE A 236 -12.21 -4.90 -7.56
CA PHE A 236 -13.22 -5.21 -6.54
C PHE A 236 -14.14 -4.01 -6.27
N ASN A 237 -15.45 -4.27 -6.14
CA ASN A 237 -16.45 -3.26 -5.84
C ASN A 237 -16.92 -3.36 -4.38
N ALA A 238 -16.37 -2.53 -3.48
CA ALA A 238 -16.85 -2.45 -2.11
C ALA A 238 -18.11 -1.58 -1.95
N GLY A 239 -18.52 -0.86 -3.02
CA GLY A 239 -19.73 -0.03 -2.98
C GLY A 239 -21.01 -0.82 -2.71
N VAL A 240 -21.04 -2.11 -3.03
CA VAL A 240 -22.17 -3.01 -2.74
C VAL A 240 -22.50 -3.13 -1.24
N LEU A 241 -21.56 -2.74 -0.34
CA LEU A 241 -21.77 -2.72 1.09
C LEU A 241 -22.81 -1.69 1.58
N VAL A 242 -23.10 -0.67 0.77
CA VAL A 242 -24.19 0.29 1.06
C VAL A 242 -25.44 0.01 0.21
N GLU A 243 -25.45 -1.11 -0.50
CA GLU A 243 -26.56 -1.56 -1.33
C GLU A 243 -27.23 -2.80 -0.70
N ASP A 244 -26.72 -4.00 -0.97
CA ASP A 244 -27.39 -5.27 -0.63
C ASP A 244 -26.47 -6.33 -0.04
N LYS A 245 -25.17 -6.05 0.10
CA LYS A 245 -24.16 -7.02 0.58
C LYS A 245 -23.75 -6.76 2.02
N THR A 246 -23.41 -7.84 2.71
CA THR A 246 -22.88 -7.76 4.07
C THR A 246 -21.35 -7.67 4.07
N MET A 247 -20.82 -7.09 5.14
CA MET A 247 -19.38 -7.00 5.37
C MET A 247 -18.70 -8.39 5.40
N GLU A 248 -19.39 -9.40 5.92
CA GLU A 248 -18.87 -10.75 6.04
C GLU A 248 -18.74 -11.43 4.66
N GLU A 249 -19.80 -11.33 3.84
CA GLU A 249 -19.78 -11.86 2.45
C GLU A 249 -18.65 -11.22 1.63
N GLU A 250 -18.54 -9.90 1.68
CA GLU A 250 -17.54 -9.15 0.90
C GLU A 250 -16.12 -9.35 1.43
N THR A 251 -15.94 -9.54 2.75
CA THR A 251 -14.63 -9.90 3.32
C THR A 251 -14.16 -11.25 2.78
N LYS A 252 -15.07 -12.24 2.70
CA LYS A 252 -14.75 -13.54 2.13
C LYS A 252 -14.45 -13.43 0.65
N ALA A 253 -15.25 -12.71 -0.12
CA ALA A 253 -15.06 -12.51 -1.56
C ALA A 253 -13.71 -11.82 -1.86
N LEU A 254 -13.36 -10.78 -1.10
CA LEU A 254 -12.07 -10.10 -1.23
C LEU A 254 -10.91 -11.04 -0.87
N PHE A 255 -11.06 -11.84 0.17
CA PHE A 255 -10.04 -12.81 0.57
C PHE A 255 -9.82 -13.87 -0.54
N ASP A 256 -10.89 -14.41 -1.09
CA ASP A 256 -10.83 -15.39 -2.19
C ASP A 256 -10.14 -14.77 -3.42
N LEU A 257 -10.48 -13.53 -3.80
CA LEU A 257 -9.84 -12.82 -4.90
C LEU A 257 -8.33 -12.58 -4.67
N VAL A 258 -7.93 -12.22 -3.45
CA VAL A 258 -6.51 -12.06 -3.10
C VAL A 258 -5.76 -13.39 -3.23
N VAL A 259 -6.37 -14.51 -2.80
CA VAL A 259 -5.78 -15.86 -2.95
C VAL A 259 -5.67 -16.24 -4.42
N GLU A 260 -6.68 -15.95 -5.24
CA GLU A 260 -6.62 -16.17 -6.71
C GLU A 260 -5.49 -15.34 -7.34
N THR A 261 -5.34 -14.07 -6.94
CA THR A 261 -4.26 -13.20 -7.43
C THR A 261 -2.89 -13.73 -7.01
N ALA A 262 -2.73 -14.13 -5.76
CA ALA A 262 -1.50 -14.76 -5.26
C ALA A 262 -1.20 -16.08 -6.01
N SER A 263 -2.24 -16.77 -6.51
CA SER A 263 -2.12 -17.99 -7.30
C SER A 263 -1.88 -17.74 -8.79
N GLY A 264 -1.80 -16.48 -9.23
CA GLY A 264 -1.42 -16.10 -10.60
C GLY A 264 -2.50 -15.44 -11.44
N LYS A 265 -3.68 -15.15 -10.88
CA LYS A 265 -4.69 -14.34 -11.55
C LYS A 265 -4.19 -12.88 -11.65
N GLN A 266 -4.14 -12.34 -12.86
CA GLN A 266 -3.77 -10.96 -13.08
C GLN A 266 -4.85 -9.99 -12.59
N VAL A 267 -4.43 -8.88 -12.00
CA VAL A 267 -5.28 -7.73 -11.73
C VAL A 267 -5.38 -6.82 -12.96
N CYS A 268 -6.41 -5.97 -13.02
CA CYS A 268 -6.67 -5.09 -14.16
C CYS A 268 -5.45 -4.26 -14.59
N SER A 269 -4.68 -3.75 -13.62
CA SER A 269 -3.50 -2.93 -13.89
C SER A 269 -2.35 -3.73 -14.52
N GLU A 270 -2.13 -4.98 -14.11
CA GLU A 270 -1.14 -5.86 -14.74
C GLU A 270 -1.55 -6.20 -16.18
N ALA A 271 -2.83 -6.55 -16.40
CA ALA A 271 -3.36 -6.80 -17.72
C ALA A 271 -3.22 -5.60 -18.67
N ALA A 272 -3.21 -4.37 -18.12
CA ALA A 272 -2.99 -3.13 -18.86
C ALA A 272 -1.51 -2.72 -18.97
N GLY A 273 -0.57 -3.47 -18.37
CA GLY A 273 0.88 -3.23 -18.46
C GLY A 273 1.40 -2.08 -17.59
N PHE A 274 0.68 -1.68 -16.53
CA PHE A 274 1.13 -0.64 -15.60
C PHE A 274 2.02 -1.24 -14.52
N HIS A 275 3.24 -0.69 -14.37
CA HIS A 275 4.26 -1.08 -13.38
C HIS A 275 5.12 0.14 -13.02
N ASP A 276 4.51 1.13 -12.37
CA ASP A 276 5.19 2.38 -12.05
C ASP A 276 5.96 2.26 -10.73
N MET A 277 7.10 2.93 -10.65
CA MET A 277 7.96 2.95 -9.47
C MET A 277 8.48 4.36 -9.19
N ALA A 278 8.51 4.75 -7.92
CA ALA A 278 9.16 5.97 -7.47
C ALA A 278 9.78 5.80 -6.09
N ILE A 279 11.01 6.27 -5.95
CA ILE A 279 11.75 6.24 -4.69
C ILE A 279 11.52 7.56 -3.94
N PHE A 280 11.40 7.46 -2.60
CA PHE A 280 11.26 8.62 -1.73
C PHE A 280 12.48 9.53 -1.81
N LYS A 281 12.26 10.78 -2.19
CA LYS A 281 13.28 11.82 -2.16
C LYS A 281 12.86 12.90 -1.19
N GLN A 282 13.70 13.20 -0.20
CA GLN A 282 13.42 14.24 0.79
C GLN A 282 13.20 15.60 0.11
N GLY A 283 12.20 16.33 0.58
CA GLY A 283 11.82 17.66 0.07
C GLY A 283 10.86 17.64 -1.12
N VAL A 284 10.80 16.54 -1.90
CA VAL A 284 9.94 16.46 -3.11
C VAL A 284 8.53 15.97 -2.79
N THR A 285 8.39 15.08 -1.82
CA THR A 285 7.12 14.41 -1.47
C THR A 285 6.43 14.98 -0.24
N CYS A 286 6.81 16.20 0.18
CA CYS A 286 6.08 16.93 1.23
C CYS A 286 4.72 17.44 0.76
N LEU A 287 4.59 17.72 -0.55
CA LEU A 287 3.34 18.21 -1.12
C LEU A 287 2.44 17.01 -1.44
N LEU A 288 1.23 17.02 -0.88
CA LEU A 288 0.18 16.03 -1.14
C LEU A 288 -0.41 16.12 -2.56
N TYR A 289 0.14 16.98 -3.43
CA TYR A 289 -0.50 17.42 -4.68
C TYR A 289 0.39 17.40 -5.92
N THR A 290 1.49 16.69 -5.92
CA THR A 290 2.27 16.48 -7.15
C THR A 290 1.95 15.16 -7.80
#